data_51032f2179a7a892b4761a1ed376bf99
#
_entry.id   51032f2179a7a892b4761a1ed376bf99
#
_cell.length_a   1.000
_cell.length_b   1.000
_cell.length_c   1.000
_cell.angle_alpha   90.00
_cell.angle_beta   90.00
_cell.angle_gamma   90.00
#
_symmetry.space_group_name_H-M   'P 1'
#
loop_
_entity.id
_entity.type
_entity.pdbx_description
1 polymer ?
#
loop_
_entity_poly.entity_id
_entity_poly.type
_entity_poly.pdbx_seq_one_letter_code
_entity_poly.pdbx_strand_id
1 'polypeptide(L)'
;MPDFLIDANLPAKIGIWQNQRFIHKVTLDPCWDDEAIWQYAKTNNLTIISKDKDFFIQQLLKGTPPKVVHIKFGNLKLNDFISVIENCWNEVELLLINHTLINIYSDTIEAIK
;
A
#
# COMPACT_ATOMS: atom_id res chain seq x y z
N MET A 1 13.27 5.02 9.56
CA MET A 1 13.15 4.99 8.07
C MET A 1 11.78 4.48 7.69
N PRO A 2 11.05 5.17 6.82
CA PRO A 2 9.78 4.64 6.32
C PRO A 2 9.98 3.36 5.51
N ASP A 3 9.02 2.45 5.62
CA ASP A 3 8.97 1.22 4.83
C ASP A 3 7.83 1.25 3.82
N PHE A 4 6.82 2.07 4.07
CA PHE A 4 5.57 2.09 3.30
C PHE A 4 5.21 3.50 2.88
N LEU A 5 4.68 3.61 1.66
CA LEU A 5 4.10 4.84 1.13
C LEU A 5 2.61 4.63 0.91
N ILE A 6 1.79 5.40 1.63
CA ILE A 6 0.33 5.29 1.55
C ILE A 6 -0.20 6.29 0.54
N ASP A 7 -0.92 5.81 -0.46
CA ASP A 7 -1.48 6.64 -1.51
C ASP A 7 -2.62 7.53 -0.99
N ALA A 8 -2.84 8.64 -1.71
CA ALA A 8 -3.82 9.65 -1.31
C ALA A 8 -5.26 9.16 -1.28
N ASN A 9 -5.58 8.08 -2.00
CA ASN A 9 -6.94 7.53 -2.01
C ASN A 9 -7.28 6.73 -0.75
N LEU A 10 -6.37 6.63 0.20
CA LEU A 10 -6.56 5.92 1.46
C LEU A 10 -6.64 6.91 2.62
N PRO A 11 -7.37 6.55 3.70
CA PRO A 11 -7.42 7.41 4.88
C PRO A 11 -6.04 7.65 5.48
N ALA A 12 -5.77 8.89 5.88
CA ALA A 12 -4.46 9.26 6.43
C ALA A 12 -4.30 8.83 7.89
N LYS A 13 -5.40 8.54 8.59
CA LYS A 13 -5.38 8.35 10.04
C LYS A 13 -5.84 6.95 10.46
N ILE A 14 -5.21 5.93 9.89
CA ILE A 14 -5.40 4.55 10.35
C ILE A 14 -4.34 4.29 11.41
N GLY A 15 -4.76 3.92 12.63
CA GLY A 15 -3.87 3.85 13.79
C GLY A 15 -2.61 3.01 13.58
N ILE A 16 -2.75 1.82 12.99
CA ILE A 16 -1.60 0.94 12.76
C ILE A 16 -0.60 1.50 11.75
N TRP A 17 -1.01 2.51 10.97
CA TRP A 17 -0.15 3.18 9.99
C TRP A 17 0.37 4.53 10.51
N GLN A 18 0.10 4.88 11.77
CA GLN A 18 0.51 6.15 12.38
C GLN A 18 1.82 6.00 13.12
N ASN A 19 2.90 5.69 12.39
CA ASN A 19 4.24 5.58 12.99
C ASN A 19 5.29 5.88 11.92
N GLN A 20 6.57 5.83 12.32
CA GLN A 20 7.68 6.22 11.45
C GLN A 20 7.90 5.31 10.25
N ARG A 21 7.30 4.12 10.23
CA ARG A 21 7.43 3.19 9.12
C ARG A 21 6.53 3.54 7.96
N PHE A 22 5.57 4.44 8.15
CA PHE A 22 4.57 4.78 7.15
C PHE A 22 4.63 6.27 6.82
N ILE A 23 4.62 6.58 5.53
CA ILE A 23 4.52 7.95 5.06
C ILE A 23 3.30 8.05 4.14
N HIS A 24 2.45 9.05 4.36
CA HIS A 24 1.28 9.26 3.51
C HIS A 24 1.64 10.25 2.40
N LYS A 25 1.18 9.98 1.17
CA LYS A 25 1.48 10.82 0.00
C LYS A 25 1.15 12.29 0.26
N VAL A 26 0.08 12.56 1.00
CA VAL A 26 -0.36 13.93 1.27
C VAL A 26 0.70 14.75 2.04
N THR A 27 1.59 14.08 2.80
CA THR A 27 2.65 14.75 3.54
C THR A 27 3.91 14.98 2.70
N LEU A 28 3.96 14.46 1.49
CA LEU A 28 5.07 14.67 0.55
C LEU A 28 4.73 15.84 -0.36
N ASP A 29 4.20 15.55 -1.53
CA ASP A 29 3.84 16.59 -2.50
C ASP A 29 2.46 16.24 -3.06
N PRO A 30 1.42 17.02 -2.76
CA PRO A 30 0.07 16.70 -3.24
C PRO A 30 -0.06 16.79 -4.76
N CYS A 31 0.91 17.43 -5.43
CA CYS A 31 0.88 17.56 -6.89
C CYS A 31 1.54 16.40 -7.63
N TRP A 32 2.17 15.46 -6.90
CA TRP A 32 2.81 14.32 -7.55
C TRP A 32 1.78 13.44 -8.24
N ASP A 33 2.08 13.06 -9.49
CA ASP A 33 1.31 12.07 -10.21
C ASP A 33 1.79 10.65 -9.85
N ASP A 34 1.16 9.64 -10.44
CA ASP A 34 1.49 8.24 -10.14
C ASP A 34 2.93 7.89 -10.50
N GLU A 35 3.46 8.47 -11.56
CA GLU A 35 4.86 8.22 -11.95
C GLU A 35 5.83 8.75 -10.90
N ALA A 36 5.58 9.96 -10.38
CA ALA A 36 6.44 10.52 -9.34
C ALA A 36 6.39 9.70 -8.06
N ILE A 37 5.20 9.22 -7.67
CA ILE A 37 5.04 8.33 -6.51
C ILE A 37 5.83 7.04 -6.72
N TRP A 38 5.70 6.44 -7.90
CA TRP A 38 6.39 5.21 -8.25
C TRP A 38 7.91 5.37 -8.13
N GLN A 39 8.45 6.42 -8.72
CA GLN A 39 9.89 6.68 -8.69
C GLN A 39 10.41 6.95 -7.27
N TYR A 40 9.65 7.69 -6.49
CA TYR A 40 10.01 7.96 -5.10
C TYR A 40 10.05 6.66 -4.29
N ALA A 41 9.03 5.82 -4.43
CA ALA A 41 8.99 4.53 -3.72
C ALA A 41 10.12 3.62 -4.16
N LYS A 42 10.40 3.57 -5.46
CA LYS A 42 11.48 2.75 -6.00
C LYS A 42 12.85 3.21 -5.46
N THR A 43 13.10 4.50 -5.49
CA THR A 43 14.39 5.07 -5.06
C THR A 43 14.61 4.85 -3.56
N ASN A 44 13.56 4.93 -2.77
CA ASN A 44 13.65 4.81 -1.31
C ASN A 44 13.28 3.42 -0.79
N ASN A 45 13.07 2.47 -1.69
CA ASN A 45 12.72 1.08 -1.36
C ASN A 45 11.48 0.99 -0.46
N LEU A 46 10.44 1.74 -0.81
CA LEU A 46 9.17 1.73 -0.08
C LEU A 46 8.18 0.79 -0.74
N THR A 47 7.29 0.19 0.06
CA THR A 47 6.15 -0.56 -0.45
C THR A 47 4.97 0.40 -0.60
N ILE A 48 4.35 0.45 -1.79
CA ILE A 48 3.19 1.32 -2.04
C ILE A 48 1.92 0.61 -1.58
N ILE A 49 1.09 1.32 -0.81
CA ILE A 49 -0.25 0.85 -0.42
C ILE A 49 -1.26 1.73 -1.13
N SER A 50 -2.12 1.13 -1.96
CA SER A 50 -3.07 1.90 -2.76
C SER A 50 -4.31 1.09 -3.10
N LYS A 51 -5.42 1.80 -3.34
CA LYS A 51 -6.64 1.22 -3.93
C LYS A 51 -6.63 1.30 -5.45
N ASP A 52 -5.66 2.02 -6.03
CA ASP A 52 -5.59 2.24 -7.46
C ASP A 52 -4.93 1.06 -8.16
N LYS A 53 -5.64 0.46 -9.11
CA LYS A 53 -5.13 -0.67 -9.89
C LYS A 53 -3.92 -0.32 -10.75
N ASP A 54 -3.68 0.96 -11.02
CA ASP A 54 -2.57 1.37 -11.88
C ASP A 54 -1.22 1.01 -11.26
N PHE A 55 -1.06 1.11 -9.93
CA PHE A 55 0.17 0.68 -9.28
C PHE A 55 0.35 -0.85 -9.35
N PHE A 56 -0.75 -1.59 -9.22
CA PHE A 56 -0.74 -3.04 -9.39
C PHE A 56 -0.25 -3.40 -10.80
N ILE A 57 -0.81 -2.74 -11.82
CA ILE A 57 -0.44 -2.98 -13.22
C ILE A 57 1.02 -2.61 -13.47
N GLN A 58 1.47 -1.48 -12.96
CA GLN A 58 2.87 -1.06 -13.11
C GLN A 58 3.83 -2.07 -12.50
N GLN A 59 3.49 -2.62 -11.33
CA GLN A 59 4.33 -3.62 -10.67
C GLN A 59 4.43 -4.90 -11.51
N LEU A 60 3.33 -5.34 -12.09
CA LEU A 60 3.34 -6.50 -12.98
C LEU A 60 4.21 -6.28 -14.22
N LEU A 61 4.20 -5.06 -14.76
CA LEU A 61 4.92 -4.74 -15.99
C LEU A 61 6.40 -4.41 -15.74
N LYS A 62 6.69 -3.69 -14.66
CA LYS A 62 8.03 -3.17 -14.39
C LYS A 62 8.80 -3.96 -13.34
N GLY A 63 8.11 -4.78 -12.56
CA GLY A 63 8.74 -5.56 -11.50
C GLY A 63 9.01 -4.77 -10.23
N THR A 64 9.78 -5.37 -9.34
CA THR A 64 10.12 -4.81 -8.03
C THR A 64 11.55 -4.28 -8.05
N PRO A 65 11.95 -3.31 -7.23
CA PRO A 65 11.11 -2.46 -6.41
C PRO A 65 10.31 -1.45 -7.23
N PRO A 66 9.27 -0.89 -6.69
CA PRO A 66 8.73 -1.09 -5.36
C PRO A 66 7.81 -2.30 -5.29
N LYS A 67 7.60 -2.83 -4.08
CA LYS A 67 6.52 -3.77 -3.82
C LYS A 67 5.21 -2.99 -3.74
N VAL A 68 4.09 -3.67 -3.97
CA VAL A 68 2.77 -3.02 -3.95
C VAL A 68 1.78 -3.83 -3.13
N VAL A 69 1.07 -3.16 -2.23
CA VAL A 69 -0.09 -3.71 -1.53
C VAL A 69 -1.32 -3.04 -2.12
N HIS A 70 -2.11 -3.82 -2.86
CA HIS A 70 -3.30 -3.34 -3.55
C HIS A 70 -4.54 -3.70 -2.74
N ILE A 71 -5.29 -2.69 -2.31
CA ILE A 71 -6.52 -2.90 -1.54
C ILE A 71 -7.67 -2.98 -2.52
N LYS A 72 -8.29 -4.15 -2.61
CA LYS A 72 -9.30 -4.47 -3.62
C LYS A 72 -10.73 -4.48 -3.06
N PHE A 73 -10.91 -4.07 -1.82
CA PHE A 73 -12.25 -3.87 -1.28
C PHE A 73 -12.55 -2.38 -1.17
N GLY A 74 -13.80 -2.02 -1.33
CA GLY A 74 -14.23 -0.63 -1.21
C GLY A 74 -15.62 -0.58 -0.63
N ASN A 75 -16.22 0.62 -0.60
CA ASN A 75 -17.59 0.82 -0.18
C ASN A 75 -17.88 0.40 1.26
N LEU A 76 -16.82 0.28 2.08
CA LEU A 76 -16.97 0.04 3.50
C LEU A 76 -16.97 1.36 4.27
N LYS A 77 -17.71 1.39 5.38
CA LYS A 77 -17.58 2.50 6.32
C LYS A 77 -16.16 2.52 6.88
N LEU A 78 -15.71 3.68 7.31
CA LEU A 78 -14.34 3.85 7.79
C LEU A 78 -13.97 2.85 8.88
N ASN A 79 -14.85 2.64 9.86
CA ASN A 79 -14.57 1.70 10.96
C ASN A 79 -14.42 0.27 10.45
N ASP A 80 -15.25 -0.14 9.49
CA ASP A 80 -15.16 -1.48 8.91
C ASP A 80 -13.89 -1.63 8.08
N PHE A 81 -13.53 -0.59 7.33
CA PHE A 81 -12.28 -0.57 6.57
C PHE A 81 -11.08 -0.76 7.52
N ILE A 82 -11.04 0.01 8.60
CA ILE A 82 -9.97 -0.08 9.59
C ILE A 82 -9.90 -1.48 10.19
N SER A 83 -11.06 -2.09 10.51
CA SER A 83 -11.09 -3.44 11.07
C SER A 83 -10.50 -4.47 10.12
N VAL A 84 -10.82 -4.40 8.83
CA VAL A 84 -10.25 -5.32 7.84
C VAL A 84 -8.73 -5.19 7.81
N ILE A 85 -8.22 -3.96 7.76
CA ILE A 85 -6.78 -3.71 7.70
C ILE A 85 -6.11 -4.20 8.98
N GLU A 86 -6.64 -3.87 10.16
CA GLU A 86 -6.05 -4.28 11.44
C GLU A 86 -6.00 -5.79 11.59
N ASN A 87 -7.03 -6.49 11.12
CA ASN A 87 -7.10 -7.95 11.24
C ASN A 87 -6.11 -8.69 10.35
N CYS A 88 -5.67 -8.10 9.25
CA CYS A 88 -4.81 -8.78 8.29
C CYS A 88 -3.41 -8.20 8.18
N TRP A 89 -3.12 -7.07 8.80
CA TRP A 89 -1.87 -6.34 8.53
C TRP A 89 -0.62 -7.13 8.91
N ASN A 90 -0.63 -7.83 10.04
CA ASN A 90 0.53 -8.65 10.43
C ASN A 90 0.84 -9.72 9.38
N GLU A 91 -0.20 -10.35 8.83
CA GLU A 91 -0.03 -11.34 7.77
C GLU A 91 0.50 -10.71 6.50
N VAL A 92 0.01 -9.52 6.14
CA VAL A 92 0.50 -8.78 4.98
C VAL A 92 2.01 -8.52 5.11
N GLU A 93 2.47 -8.06 6.25
CA GLU A 93 3.89 -7.78 6.45
C GLU A 93 4.73 -9.06 6.36
N LEU A 94 4.24 -10.18 6.90
CA LEU A 94 4.94 -11.45 6.79
C LEU A 94 5.03 -11.91 5.33
N LEU A 95 3.95 -11.78 4.58
CA LEU A 95 3.93 -12.18 3.17
C LEU A 95 4.85 -11.32 2.31
N LEU A 96 5.03 -10.04 2.66
CA LEU A 96 5.90 -9.14 1.91
C LEU A 96 7.38 -9.52 1.99
N ILE A 97 7.76 -10.36 2.95
CA ILE A 97 9.15 -10.84 3.02
C ILE A 97 9.51 -11.62 1.77
N ASN A 98 8.57 -12.45 1.25
CA ASN A 98 8.83 -13.34 0.12
C ASN A 98 7.98 -13.04 -1.12
N HIS A 99 7.15 -12.01 -1.08
CA HIS A 99 6.24 -11.67 -2.18
C HIS A 99 6.38 -10.20 -2.53
N THR A 100 6.11 -9.86 -3.78
CA THR A 100 6.28 -8.49 -4.27
C THR A 100 4.97 -7.76 -4.49
N LEU A 101 3.86 -8.48 -4.49
CA LEU A 101 2.54 -7.93 -4.78
C LEU A 101 1.51 -8.62 -3.90
N ILE A 102 0.77 -7.81 -3.14
CA ILE A 102 -0.28 -8.32 -2.24
C ILE A 102 -1.60 -7.69 -2.66
N ASN A 103 -2.64 -8.51 -2.82
CA ASN A 103 -4.01 -8.06 -2.98
C ASN A 103 -4.78 -8.33 -1.70
N ILE A 104 -5.37 -7.30 -1.11
CA ILE A 104 -6.19 -7.44 0.09
C ILE A 104 -7.65 -7.34 -0.30
N TYR A 105 -8.40 -8.43 -0.05
CA TYR A 105 -9.85 -8.46 -0.19
C TYR A 105 -10.48 -8.33 1.20
N SER A 106 -11.80 -8.16 1.27
CA SER A 106 -12.47 -8.00 2.56
C SER A 106 -12.39 -9.23 3.45
N ASP A 107 -12.17 -10.41 2.86
CA ASP A 107 -12.19 -11.69 3.57
C ASP A 107 -10.96 -12.57 3.32
N THR A 108 -10.02 -12.12 2.49
CA THR A 108 -8.84 -12.93 2.15
C THR A 108 -7.71 -12.06 1.62
N ILE A 109 -6.53 -12.67 1.52
CA ILE A 109 -5.34 -12.03 0.97
C ILE A 109 -4.76 -12.93 -0.11
N GLU A 110 -4.33 -12.31 -1.22
CA GLU A 110 -3.63 -12.99 -2.29
C GLU A 110 -2.21 -12.42 -2.38
N ALA A 111 -1.20 -13.29 -2.38
CA ALA A 111 0.19 -12.87 -2.45
C ALA A 111 0.83 -13.40 -3.73
N ILE A 112 1.56 -12.55 -4.44
CA ILE A 112 2.19 -12.86 -5.73
C ILE A 112 3.69 -12.56 -5.61
N LYS A 113 4.49 -13.53 -6.00
CA LYS A 113 5.94 -13.38 -6.01
C LYS A 113 6.43 -12.53 -7.16
#